data_3560ff27fb781f6c53a77bd5bdd16c00
#
_entry.id   3560ff27fb781f6c53a77bd5bdd16c00
#
_cell.length_a   1.000
_cell.length_b   1.000
_cell.length_c   1.000
_cell.angle_alpha   90.00
_cell.angle_beta   90.00
_cell.angle_gamma   90.00
#
_symmetry.space_group_name_H-M   'P 1'
#
loop_
_entity.id
_entity.type
_entity.pdbx_description
1 polymer ?
#
loop_
_entity_poly.entity_id
_entity_poly.type
_entity_poly.pdbx_seq_one_letter_code
_entity_poly.pdbx_strand_id
1 'polypeptide(L)'
;VPDPALPAPPVLEVDLGPGVRAAFTGRAGGSSPAPWNGLNLGLGVDDDAERVLAHRDAVGRWLGAPLVFGTQVHGADVRVLSAVDRLARVEAGTGAATCGEQDALVTAQPGLGLGVLVADCVPVLLADPYARVVGVAHAGRQGLLDGVVGAALEALVAQGARAEQVRAVVGPAACGRCYEVPERMRDEVAAVRPGTSSTTTWGTPALDLPAGVVAELRAAGVRTLVETGICTLEDERFYSHRLATRGGTTTGRFAGVIALE
;
A
#
# COMPACT_ATOMS: atom_id res chain seq x y z
N VAL A 1 -29.23 12.74 13.55
CA VAL A 1 -29.47 11.57 12.66
C VAL A 1 -28.09 11.08 12.26
N PRO A 2 -27.72 9.82 12.54
CA PRO A 2 -26.46 9.30 12.06
C PRO A 2 -26.45 9.40 10.53
N ASP A 3 -25.36 9.93 9.99
CA ASP A 3 -25.14 10.04 8.56
C ASP A 3 -25.25 8.65 7.92
N PRO A 4 -26.01 8.47 6.83
CA PRO A 4 -26.11 7.15 6.22
C PRO A 4 -24.72 6.65 5.85
N ALA A 5 -24.42 5.41 6.25
CA ALA A 5 -23.12 4.79 5.98
C ALA A 5 -22.77 4.91 4.49
N LEU A 6 -21.57 5.39 4.18
CA LEU A 6 -21.11 5.49 2.80
C LEU A 6 -21.23 4.13 2.08
N PRO A 7 -21.64 4.11 0.81
CA PRO A 7 -21.70 2.87 0.03
C PRO A 7 -20.29 2.27 -0.11
N ALA A 8 -20.23 0.98 -0.48
CA ALA A 8 -18.96 0.34 -0.81
C ALA A 8 -18.26 1.11 -1.93
N PRO A 9 -16.99 1.56 -1.75
CA PRO A 9 -16.30 2.29 -2.77
C PRO A 9 -15.90 1.40 -3.94
N PRO A 10 -15.78 1.94 -5.16
CA PRO A 10 -15.18 1.19 -6.26
C PRO A 10 -13.70 0.94 -5.97
N VAL A 11 -13.27 -0.30 -6.17
CA VAL A 11 -11.89 -0.74 -5.93
C VAL A 11 -11.34 -1.52 -7.12
N LEU A 12 -10.03 -1.58 -7.24
CA LEU A 12 -9.33 -2.48 -8.15
C LEU A 12 -9.06 -3.79 -7.38
N GLU A 13 -9.97 -4.76 -7.51
CA GLU A 13 -9.80 -6.08 -6.89
C GLU A 13 -8.65 -6.84 -7.52
N VAL A 14 -7.92 -7.62 -6.70
CA VAL A 14 -6.79 -8.45 -7.14
C VAL A 14 -6.89 -9.84 -6.54
N ASP A 15 -6.49 -10.87 -7.31
CA ASP A 15 -6.52 -12.26 -6.89
C ASP A 15 -5.20 -12.68 -6.25
N LEU A 16 -5.22 -12.92 -4.96
CA LEU A 16 -4.11 -13.46 -4.18
C LEU A 16 -4.39 -14.90 -3.68
N GLY A 17 -5.44 -15.53 -4.19
CA GLY A 17 -5.79 -16.93 -3.91
C GLY A 17 -6.98 -17.09 -2.97
N PRO A 18 -7.39 -18.35 -2.76
CA PRO A 18 -8.61 -18.66 -2.01
C PRO A 18 -8.54 -18.18 -0.56
N GLY A 19 -9.66 -17.63 -0.06
CA GLY A 19 -9.78 -17.14 1.31
C GLY A 19 -8.99 -15.86 1.59
N VAL A 20 -8.61 -15.12 0.53
CA VAL A 20 -7.93 -13.81 0.61
C VAL A 20 -8.75 -12.78 -0.14
N ARG A 21 -9.13 -11.70 0.52
CA ARG A 21 -9.75 -10.54 -0.11
C ARG A 21 -8.75 -9.40 -0.18
N ALA A 22 -8.54 -8.83 -1.37
CA ALA A 22 -7.50 -7.84 -1.58
C ALA A 22 -7.87 -6.86 -2.70
N ALA A 23 -7.47 -5.60 -2.54
CA ALA A 23 -7.70 -4.58 -3.57
C ALA A 23 -6.80 -3.36 -3.38
N PHE A 24 -6.77 -2.51 -4.41
CA PHE A 24 -6.33 -1.13 -4.31
C PHE A 24 -7.55 -0.20 -4.43
N THR A 25 -7.68 0.75 -3.50
CA THR A 25 -8.70 1.79 -3.60
C THR A 25 -8.27 2.85 -4.63
N GLY A 26 -9.23 3.63 -5.10
CA GLY A 26 -8.96 4.82 -5.91
C GLY A 26 -9.46 6.07 -5.19
N ARG A 27 -9.64 7.15 -5.97
CA ARG A 27 -10.21 8.42 -5.48
C ARG A 27 -11.74 8.41 -5.44
N ALA A 28 -12.40 7.55 -6.22
CA ALA A 28 -13.85 7.53 -6.33
C ALA A 28 -14.53 6.96 -5.07
N GLY A 29 -15.77 7.38 -4.82
CA GLY A 29 -16.62 6.81 -3.77
C GLY A 29 -16.47 7.46 -2.38
N GLY A 30 -15.76 8.57 -2.28
CA GLY A 30 -15.62 9.35 -1.05
C GLY A 30 -16.23 10.75 -1.14
N SER A 31 -16.17 11.50 -0.05
CA SER A 31 -16.78 12.81 0.12
C SER A 31 -15.79 13.94 0.43
N SER A 32 -14.48 13.68 0.40
CA SER A 32 -13.49 14.73 0.64
C SER A 32 -13.52 15.78 -0.47
N PRO A 33 -13.51 17.10 -0.10
CA PRO A 33 -13.46 18.18 -1.07
C PRO A 33 -12.05 18.33 -1.67
N ALA A 34 -11.86 19.29 -2.58
CA ALA A 34 -10.53 19.71 -3.01
C ALA A 34 -9.70 20.18 -1.80
N PRO A 35 -8.38 19.89 -1.78
CA PRO A 35 -7.58 19.22 -2.78
C PRO A 35 -7.58 17.68 -2.73
N TRP A 36 -8.26 17.07 -1.77
CA TRP A 36 -8.29 15.61 -1.58
C TRP A 36 -9.31 14.88 -2.48
N ASN A 37 -10.28 15.58 -3.04
CA ASN A 37 -11.28 15.13 -4.03
C ASN A 37 -11.61 13.62 -4.00
N GLY A 38 -12.50 13.20 -3.11
CA GLY A 38 -13.07 11.85 -3.09
C GLY A 38 -12.66 10.99 -1.90
N LEU A 39 -12.24 9.75 -2.12
CA LEU A 39 -11.98 8.73 -1.09
C LEU A 39 -10.57 8.88 -0.51
N ASN A 40 -10.29 9.96 0.21
CA ASN A 40 -9.03 10.09 0.94
C ASN A 40 -9.03 9.19 2.18
N LEU A 41 -7.97 8.39 2.35
CA LEU A 41 -7.77 7.49 3.49
C LEU A 41 -6.64 7.95 4.42
N GLY A 42 -5.94 9.04 4.07
CA GLY A 42 -4.82 9.58 4.82
C GLY A 42 -5.23 10.60 5.88
N LEU A 43 -4.96 10.30 7.17
CA LEU A 43 -5.19 11.25 8.28
C LEU A 43 -4.11 12.34 8.36
N GLY A 44 -2.90 12.10 7.85
CA GLY A 44 -1.76 13.01 7.92
C GLY A 44 -1.64 13.97 6.72
N VAL A 45 -2.76 14.40 6.10
CA VAL A 45 -2.78 15.29 4.92
C VAL A 45 -3.70 16.48 5.09
N ASP A 46 -4.03 16.83 6.33
CA ASP A 46 -4.84 18.00 6.73
C ASP A 46 -6.29 17.98 6.18
N ASP A 47 -6.83 16.80 5.85
CA ASP A 47 -8.26 16.60 5.58
C ASP A 47 -9.04 16.42 6.90
N ASP A 48 -10.36 16.53 6.83
CA ASP A 48 -11.25 16.29 7.96
C ASP A 48 -11.14 14.83 8.45
N ALA A 49 -10.72 14.65 9.70
CA ALA A 49 -10.44 13.35 10.29
C ALA A 49 -11.68 12.44 10.37
N GLU A 50 -12.87 13.00 10.69
CA GLU A 50 -14.11 12.21 10.78
C GLU A 50 -14.50 11.66 9.41
N ARG A 51 -14.34 12.47 8.37
CA ARG A 51 -14.57 12.06 6.99
C ARG A 51 -13.61 10.97 6.55
N VAL A 52 -12.31 11.12 6.84
CA VAL A 52 -11.30 10.10 6.53
C VAL A 52 -11.62 8.79 7.25
N LEU A 53 -12.05 8.85 8.51
CA LEU A 53 -12.45 7.66 9.27
C LEU A 53 -13.70 7.00 8.66
N ALA A 54 -14.70 7.77 8.24
CA ALA A 54 -15.87 7.23 7.54
C ALA A 54 -15.49 6.54 6.22
N HIS A 55 -14.50 7.07 5.49
CA HIS A 55 -13.95 6.43 4.30
C HIS A 55 -13.26 5.10 4.63
N ARG A 56 -12.42 5.06 5.67
CA ARG A 56 -11.75 3.83 6.13
C ARG A 56 -12.77 2.77 6.53
N ASP A 57 -13.84 3.16 7.21
CA ASP A 57 -14.94 2.27 7.57
C ASP A 57 -15.66 1.70 6.33
N ALA A 58 -15.91 2.51 5.32
CA ALA A 58 -16.53 2.05 4.08
C ALA A 58 -15.65 0.99 3.38
N VAL A 59 -14.33 1.21 3.33
CA VAL A 59 -13.37 0.25 2.79
C VAL A 59 -13.30 -1.01 3.66
N GLY A 60 -13.31 -0.87 4.99
CA GLY A 60 -13.33 -1.99 5.93
C GLY A 60 -14.57 -2.88 5.79
N ARG A 61 -15.76 -2.27 5.61
CA ARG A 61 -16.98 -3.01 5.31
C ARG A 61 -16.91 -3.77 3.99
N TRP A 62 -16.35 -3.15 2.94
CA TRP A 62 -16.10 -3.83 1.67
C TRP A 62 -15.14 -5.02 1.86
N LEU A 63 -14.07 -4.83 2.61
CA LEU A 63 -13.05 -5.86 2.89
C LEU A 63 -13.59 -6.99 3.79
N GLY A 64 -14.66 -6.74 4.55
CA GLY A 64 -15.22 -7.66 5.55
C GLY A 64 -14.46 -7.69 6.87
N ALA A 65 -13.54 -6.73 7.09
CA ALA A 65 -12.69 -6.65 8.28
C ALA A 65 -12.35 -5.19 8.62
N PRO A 66 -12.23 -4.83 9.92
CA PRO A 66 -11.71 -3.54 10.32
C PRO A 66 -10.26 -3.37 9.85
N LEU A 67 -9.95 -2.19 9.31
CA LEU A 67 -8.63 -1.88 8.78
C LEU A 67 -7.65 -1.42 9.87
N VAL A 68 -6.40 -1.84 9.72
CA VAL A 68 -5.25 -1.37 10.49
C VAL A 68 -4.22 -0.78 9.54
N PHE A 69 -3.69 0.37 9.90
CA PHE A 69 -2.59 1.03 9.20
C PHE A 69 -1.41 1.24 10.15
N GLY A 70 -0.18 1.22 9.64
CA GLY A 70 0.99 1.76 10.32
C GLY A 70 1.09 3.27 10.16
N THR A 71 1.83 3.93 11.04
CA THR A 71 2.38 5.27 10.79
C THR A 71 3.59 5.09 9.88
N GLN A 72 3.40 5.31 8.58
CA GLN A 72 4.43 5.09 7.56
C GLN A 72 5.50 6.19 7.61
N VAL A 73 6.75 5.80 7.82
CA VAL A 73 7.91 6.69 7.95
C VAL A 73 8.92 6.50 6.82
N HIS A 74 8.57 5.73 5.79
CA HIS A 74 9.43 5.32 4.68
C HIS A 74 10.64 4.47 5.12
N GLY A 75 10.50 3.74 6.23
CA GLY A 75 11.47 2.78 6.77
C GLY A 75 11.24 1.35 6.28
N ALA A 76 11.82 0.37 7.01
CA ALA A 76 11.69 -1.05 6.72
C ALA A 76 11.10 -1.85 7.89
N ASP A 77 10.61 -1.19 8.93
CA ASP A 77 10.05 -1.87 10.09
C ASP A 77 8.73 -2.57 9.76
N VAL A 78 8.60 -3.79 10.26
CA VAL A 78 7.44 -4.66 10.05
C VAL A 78 6.77 -4.97 11.37
N ARG A 79 5.45 -4.87 11.42
CA ARG A 79 4.67 -5.34 12.56
C ARG A 79 3.85 -6.57 12.21
N VAL A 80 4.04 -7.63 13.00
CA VAL A 80 3.15 -8.79 12.99
C VAL A 80 1.98 -8.52 13.94
N LEU A 81 0.76 -8.57 13.42
CA LEU A 81 -0.46 -8.34 14.20
C LEU A 81 -1.08 -9.67 14.62
N SER A 82 -1.45 -9.75 15.89
CA SER A 82 -1.96 -10.94 16.58
C SER A 82 -3.46 -10.88 16.84
N ALA A 83 -3.99 -11.93 17.45
CA ALA A 83 -5.39 -11.97 17.90
C ALA A 83 -5.71 -10.89 18.95
N VAL A 84 -4.73 -10.51 19.78
CA VAL A 84 -4.90 -9.44 20.78
C VAL A 84 -5.06 -8.09 20.09
N ASP A 85 -4.26 -7.82 19.05
CA ASP A 85 -4.38 -6.60 18.26
C ASP A 85 -5.76 -6.54 17.60
N ARG A 86 -6.30 -7.67 17.11
CA ARG A 86 -7.65 -7.76 16.55
C ARG A 86 -8.73 -7.40 17.56
N LEU A 87 -8.66 -7.94 18.79
CA LEU A 87 -9.65 -7.67 19.83
C LEU A 87 -9.63 -6.20 20.25
N ALA A 88 -8.44 -5.62 20.46
CA ALA A 88 -8.29 -4.20 20.79
C ALA A 88 -8.89 -3.27 19.68
N ARG A 89 -8.84 -3.70 18.42
CA ARG A 89 -9.42 -2.96 17.28
C ARG A 89 -10.94 -3.03 17.25
N VAL A 90 -11.50 -4.20 17.49
CA VAL A 90 -12.96 -4.38 17.57
C VAL A 90 -13.55 -3.57 18.72
N GLU A 91 -12.88 -3.53 19.87
CA GLU A 91 -13.31 -2.75 21.05
C GLU A 91 -13.16 -1.23 20.86
N ALA A 92 -12.10 -0.78 20.19
CA ALA A 92 -11.86 0.65 19.95
C ALA A 92 -12.78 1.27 18.88
N GLY A 93 -13.54 0.46 18.16
CA GLY A 93 -14.41 0.94 17.08
C GLY A 93 -13.61 1.60 15.98
N THR A 94 -12.96 0.81 15.16
CA THR A 94 -12.55 1.15 13.82
C THR A 94 -11.43 2.15 13.51
N GLY A 95 -11.09 2.24 12.31
CA GLY A 95 -10.46 3.23 11.39
C GLY A 95 -9.36 4.17 11.88
N ALA A 96 -9.37 4.56 13.13
CA ALA A 96 -8.43 5.51 13.71
C ALA A 96 -7.11 4.88 14.16
N ALA A 97 -7.06 3.57 14.24
CA ALA A 97 -5.96 2.94 14.93
C ALA A 97 -4.76 2.76 14.01
N THR A 98 -3.69 3.45 14.34
CA THR A 98 -2.35 3.14 13.88
C THR A 98 -1.69 2.20 14.87
N CYS A 99 -0.86 1.27 14.39
CA CYS A 99 -0.17 0.30 15.23
C CYS A 99 1.28 0.71 15.55
N GLY A 100 1.62 1.99 15.41
CA GLY A 100 2.97 2.55 15.60
C GLY A 100 3.69 2.84 14.27
N GLU A 101 4.98 3.15 14.33
CA GLU A 101 5.80 3.49 13.16
C GLU A 101 6.24 2.22 12.43
N GLN A 102 5.57 1.87 11.34
CA GLN A 102 5.90 0.75 10.47
C GLN A 102 5.47 1.02 9.04
N ASP A 103 6.25 0.49 8.10
CA ASP A 103 5.97 0.55 6.67
C ASP A 103 5.48 -0.80 6.11
N ALA A 104 5.45 -1.86 6.93
CA ALA A 104 4.84 -3.14 6.58
C ALA A 104 4.07 -3.77 7.73
N LEU A 105 3.00 -4.49 7.40
CA LEU A 105 2.15 -5.20 8.35
C LEU A 105 1.94 -6.64 7.86
N VAL A 106 1.93 -7.59 8.78
CA VAL A 106 1.69 -9.02 8.50
C VAL A 106 0.71 -9.58 9.52
N THR A 107 -0.16 -10.48 9.11
CA THR A 107 -1.04 -11.22 10.03
C THR A 107 -1.42 -12.60 9.51
N ALA A 108 -1.63 -13.54 10.43
CA ALA A 108 -2.30 -14.81 10.20
C ALA A 108 -3.71 -14.84 10.81
N GLN A 109 -4.25 -13.68 11.23
CA GLN A 109 -5.54 -13.59 11.91
C GLN A 109 -6.66 -13.26 10.93
N PRO A 110 -7.67 -14.13 10.73
CA PRO A 110 -8.90 -13.78 10.01
C PRO A 110 -9.67 -12.65 10.71
N GLY A 111 -10.39 -11.85 9.90
CA GLY A 111 -11.17 -10.74 10.40
C GLY A 111 -10.34 -9.54 10.90
N LEU A 112 -9.12 -9.42 10.42
CA LEU A 112 -8.27 -8.24 10.57
C LEU A 112 -7.78 -7.80 9.19
N GLY A 113 -8.15 -6.59 8.78
CA GLY A 113 -7.73 -5.99 7.52
C GLY A 113 -6.44 -5.20 7.68
N LEU A 114 -5.48 -5.41 6.79
CA LEU A 114 -4.25 -4.64 6.71
C LEU A 114 -4.34 -3.61 5.59
N GLY A 115 -3.75 -2.43 5.80
CA GLY A 115 -3.69 -1.40 4.78
C GLY A 115 -2.36 -0.65 4.75
N VAL A 116 -1.94 -0.24 3.56
CA VAL A 116 -0.86 0.73 3.34
C VAL A 116 -1.37 1.89 2.50
N LEU A 117 -0.99 3.11 2.91
CA LEU A 117 -1.42 4.36 2.30
C LEU A 117 -0.37 4.83 1.30
N VAL A 118 -0.78 5.22 0.12
CA VAL A 118 0.14 5.67 -0.93
C VAL A 118 -0.42 6.85 -1.74
N ALA A 119 0.49 7.60 -2.31
CA ALA A 119 0.34 8.51 -3.43
C ALA A 119 1.73 8.58 -4.07
N ASP A 120 1.97 7.77 -5.09
CA ASP A 120 3.19 7.52 -5.86
C ASP A 120 4.12 6.42 -5.33
N CYS A 121 4.27 6.21 -4.01
CA CYS A 121 5.03 5.07 -3.47
C CYS A 121 4.38 3.74 -3.87
N VAL A 122 5.13 2.65 -3.84
CA VAL A 122 4.67 1.33 -4.31
C VAL A 122 3.95 0.58 -3.18
N PRO A 123 2.62 0.34 -3.29
CA PRO A 123 1.92 -0.56 -2.38
C PRO A 123 2.12 -2.00 -2.84
N VAL A 124 2.52 -2.87 -1.92
CA VAL A 124 2.72 -4.30 -2.17
C VAL A 124 1.76 -5.10 -1.31
N LEU A 125 0.99 -6.00 -1.93
CA LEU A 125 0.12 -6.96 -1.25
C LEU A 125 0.72 -8.35 -1.38
N LEU A 126 0.80 -9.08 -0.26
CA LEU A 126 1.42 -10.38 -0.14
C LEU A 126 0.46 -11.37 0.52
N ALA A 127 0.34 -12.58 0.01
CA ALA A 127 -0.42 -13.65 0.65
C ALA A 127 0.18 -15.02 0.37
N ASP A 128 0.27 -15.85 1.40
CA ASP A 128 0.31 -17.29 1.24
C ASP A 128 -1.09 -17.83 1.63
N PRO A 129 -1.95 -18.15 0.64
CA PRO A 129 -3.32 -18.59 0.91
C PRO A 129 -3.37 -19.98 1.57
N TYR A 130 -2.32 -20.78 1.46
CA TYR A 130 -2.25 -22.13 2.04
C TYR A 130 -1.84 -22.06 3.52
N ALA A 131 -0.83 -21.25 3.83
CA ALA A 131 -0.43 -20.98 5.22
C ALA A 131 -1.40 -20.02 5.93
N ARG A 132 -2.33 -19.37 5.16
CA ARG A 132 -3.27 -18.36 5.66
C ARG A 132 -2.54 -17.21 6.36
N VAL A 133 -1.55 -16.63 5.68
CA VAL A 133 -0.81 -15.46 6.12
C VAL A 133 -0.88 -14.38 5.06
N VAL A 134 -1.18 -13.16 5.45
CA VAL A 134 -1.24 -12.00 4.55
C VAL A 134 -0.38 -10.86 5.06
N GLY A 135 0.07 -10.02 4.15
CA GLY A 135 0.87 -8.85 4.48
C GLY A 135 0.72 -7.72 3.47
N VAL A 136 1.08 -6.54 3.92
CA VAL A 136 1.17 -5.33 3.11
C VAL A 136 2.50 -4.64 3.35
N ALA A 137 3.08 -4.02 2.31
CA ALA A 137 4.28 -3.21 2.45
C ALA A 137 4.15 -1.90 1.65
N HIS A 138 4.61 -0.81 2.25
CA HIS A 138 4.76 0.49 1.64
C HIS A 138 6.22 0.66 1.19
N ALA A 139 6.49 0.49 -0.09
CA ALA A 139 7.83 0.64 -0.64
C ALA A 139 7.98 2.04 -1.29
N GLY A 140 8.30 3.03 -0.48
CA GLY A 140 8.86 4.29 -0.95
C GLY A 140 10.33 4.10 -1.33
N ARG A 141 10.98 5.13 -1.89
CA ARG A 141 12.38 5.05 -2.31
C ARG A 141 13.31 4.61 -1.16
N GLN A 142 13.19 5.24 0.01
CA GLN A 142 14.03 4.89 1.16
C GLN A 142 13.70 3.51 1.71
N GLY A 143 12.42 3.18 1.91
CA GLY A 143 11.99 1.87 2.39
C GLY A 143 12.45 0.73 1.47
N LEU A 144 12.45 0.93 0.14
CA LEU A 144 13.00 -0.04 -0.80
C LEU A 144 14.52 -0.20 -0.62
N LEU A 145 15.27 0.88 -0.41
CA LEU A 145 16.70 0.81 -0.12
C LEU A 145 16.98 0.07 1.18
N ASP A 146 16.20 0.33 2.21
CA ASP A 146 16.33 -0.27 3.54
C ASP A 146 15.78 -1.72 3.60
N GLY A 147 15.10 -2.20 2.52
CA GLY A 147 14.70 -3.59 2.37
C GLY A 147 13.32 -3.93 2.94
N VAL A 148 12.37 -2.98 2.96
CA VAL A 148 11.00 -3.20 3.48
C VAL A 148 10.28 -4.40 2.86
N VAL A 149 10.52 -4.67 1.58
CA VAL A 149 9.87 -5.77 0.85
C VAL A 149 10.39 -7.13 1.33
N GLY A 150 11.72 -7.24 1.48
CA GLY A 150 12.37 -8.43 2.04
C GLY A 150 11.95 -8.67 3.49
N ALA A 151 11.97 -7.61 4.31
CA ALA A 151 11.53 -7.69 5.71
C ALA A 151 10.07 -8.15 5.86
N ALA A 152 9.17 -7.64 5.01
CA ALA A 152 7.78 -8.09 4.98
C ALA A 152 7.66 -9.56 4.61
N LEU A 153 8.40 -10.04 3.59
CA LEU A 153 8.40 -11.44 3.20
C LEU A 153 8.98 -12.35 4.29
N GLU A 154 10.08 -11.95 4.93
CA GLU A 154 10.65 -12.66 6.07
C GLU A 154 9.65 -12.79 7.22
N ALA A 155 8.91 -11.72 7.51
CA ALA A 155 7.85 -11.74 8.53
C ALA A 155 6.70 -12.69 8.16
N LEU A 156 6.30 -12.75 6.87
CA LEU A 156 5.33 -13.77 6.40
C LEU A 156 5.86 -15.18 6.62
N VAL A 157 7.13 -15.44 6.25
CA VAL A 157 7.76 -16.76 6.42
C VAL A 157 7.85 -17.14 7.90
N ALA A 158 8.18 -16.21 8.79
CA ALA A 158 8.18 -16.42 10.24
C ALA A 158 6.77 -16.78 10.78
N GLN A 159 5.70 -16.39 10.09
CA GLN A 159 4.31 -16.79 10.41
C GLN A 159 3.87 -18.08 9.69
N GLY A 160 4.78 -18.80 9.04
CA GLY A 160 4.52 -20.11 8.42
C GLY A 160 4.32 -20.07 6.90
N ALA A 161 4.41 -18.94 6.26
CA ALA A 161 4.36 -18.85 4.81
C ALA A 161 5.63 -19.45 4.17
N ARG A 162 5.53 -19.84 2.89
CA ARG A 162 6.66 -20.30 2.09
C ARG A 162 6.83 -19.37 0.91
N ALA A 163 8.02 -18.81 0.71
CA ALA A 163 8.28 -17.79 -0.31
C ALA A 163 7.78 -18.20 -1.71
N GLU A 164 7.96 -19.46 -2.08
CA GLU A 164 7.51 -20.02 -3.36
C GLU A 164 5.97 -20.19 -3.48
N GLN A 165 5.24 -20.14 -2.35
CA GLN A 165 3.77 -20.16 -2.28
C GLN A 165 3.17 -18.76 -2.13
N VAL A 166 4.00 -17.78 -1.76
CA VAL A 166 3.55 -16.40 -1.66
C VAL A 166 3.16 -15.89 -3.04
N ARG A 167 1.97 -15.31 -3.10
CA ARG A 167 1.46 -14.51 -4.21
C ARG A 167 1.64 -13.06 -3.88
N ALA A 168 2.14 -12.28 -4.82
CA ALA A 168 2.40 -10.85 -4.64
C ALA A 168 1.71 -10.03 -5.73
N VAL A 169 1.17 -8.87 -5.35
CA VAL A 169 0.69 -7.88 -6.30
C VAL A 169 1.34 -6.54 -5.99
N VAL A 170 2.01 -5.98 -7.01
CA VAL A 170 2.58 -4.64 -7.01
C VAL A 170 1.53 -3.68 -7.57
N GLY A 171 1.08 -2.75 -6.74
CA GLY A 171 -0.06 -1.87 -7.04
C GLY A 171 0.29 -0.62 -7.82
N PRO A 172 -0.71 0.26 -8.02
CA PRO A 172 -0.52 1.55 -8.68
C PRO A 172 0.54 2.40 -7.98
N ALA A 173 1.50 2.92 -8.77
CA ALA A 173 2.64 3.69 -8.26
C ALA A 173 3.18 4.64 -9.34
N ALA A 174 4.10 5.53 -8.99
CA ALA A 174 4.84 6.30 -9.98
C ALA A 174 5.75 5.37 -10.79
N CYS A 175 5.56 5.30 -12.09
CA CYS A 175 6.35 4.44 -12.98
C CYS A 175 7.72 5.05 -13.32
N GLY A 176 8.64 4.20 -13.76
CA GLY A 176 9.99 4.62 -14.15
C GLY A 176 10.05 5.63 -15.30
N ARG A 177 8.97 5.79 -16.08
CA ARG A 177 8.90 6.80 -17.15
C ARG A 177 8.43 8.18 -16.67
N CYS A 178 7.91 8.26 -15.42
CA CYS A 178 7.33 9.49 -14.86
C CYS A 178 8.02 9.96 -13.58
N TYR A 179 8.69 9.07 -12.86
CA TYR A 179 9.32 9.39 -11.57
C TYR A 179 10.72 9.96 -11.76
N GLU A 180 10.76 11.20 -12.26
CA GLU A 180 11.99 11.98 -12.41
C GLU A 180 12.68 12.24 -11.08
N VAL A 181 14.01 12.05 -11.06
CA VAL A 181 14.88 12.31 -9.92
C VAL A 181 16.21 12.90 -10.41
N PRO A 182 17.00 13.57 -9.53
CA PRO A 182 18.36 13.96 -9.87
C PRO A 182 19.21 12.73 -10.27
N GLU A 183 20.09 12.90 -11.25
CA GLU A 183 20.95 11.81 -11.76
C GLU A 183 21.73 11.10 -10.66
N ARG A 184 22.34 11.87 -9.76
CA ARG A 184 23.05 11.32 -8.60
C ARG A 184 22.15 10.38 -7.77
N MET A 185 20.90 10.77 -7.52
CA MET A 185 19.96 9.95 -6.76
C MET A 185 19.62 8.65 -7.51
N ARG A 186 19.40 8.71 -8.84
CA ARG A 186 19.20 7.52 -9.66
C ARG A 186 20.37 6.55 -9.52
N ASP A 187 21.59 7.06 -9.64
CA ASP A 187 22.79 6.23 -9.63
C ASP A 187 23.05 5.61 -8.24
N GLU A 188 22.86 6.39 -7.16
CA GLU A 188 22.96 5.89 -5.79
C GLU A 188 21.94 4.77 -5.50
N VAL A 189 20.70 4.94 -5.93
CA VAL A 189 19.65 3.91 -5.75
C VAL A 189 19.94 2.68 -6.60
N ALA A 190 20.30 2.85 -7.86
CA ALA A 190 20.58 1.75 -8.77
C ALA A 190 21.82 0.93 -8.36
N ALA A 191 22.79 1.53 -7.67
CA ALA A 191 23.94 0.81 -7.13
C ALA A 191 23.54 -0.21 -6.03
N VAL A 192 22.50 0.09 -5.25
CA VAL A 192 21.99 -0.77 -4.17
C VAL A 192 20.86 -1.69 -4.67
N ARG A 193 19.99 -1.17 -5.54
CA ARG A 193 18.83 -1.88 -6.12
C ARG A 193 18.95 -1.89 -7.65
N PRO A 194 19.70 -2.82 -8.22
CA PRO A 194 19.82 -2.96 -9.68
C PRO A 194 18.43 -3.15 -10.33
N GLY A 195 18.22 -2.54 -11.48
CA GLY A 195 16.95 -2.57 -12.20
C GLY A 195 16.01 -1.39 -11.89
N THR A 196 16.34 -0.53 -10.91
CA THR A 196 15.57 0.70 -10.65
C THR A 196 15.97 1.88 -11.52
N SER A 197 17.14 1.83 -12.18
CA SER A 197 17.58 2.91 -13.08
C SER A 197 16.65 3.04 -14.27
N SER A 198 16.16 4.24 -14.52
CA SER A 198 15.24 4.54 -15.61
C SER A 198 15.49 5.91 -16.21
N THR A 199 14.76 6.19 -17.28
CA THR A 199 14.75 7.50 -17.96
C THR A 199 13.29 7.86 -18.24
N THR A 200 12.94 9.11 -17.98
CA THR A 200 11.58 9.60 -18.26
C THR A 200 11.28 9.65 -19.76
N THR A 201 10.00 9.75 -20.10
CA THR A 201 9.57 9.95 -21.49
C THR A 201 10.09 11.26 -22.12
N TRP A 202 10.52 12.22 -21.31
CA TRP A 202 11.13 13.49 -21.74
C TRP A 202 12.66 13.54 -21.58
N GLY A 203 13.31 12.37 -21.34
CA GLY A 203 14.74 12.21 -21.45
C GLY A 203 15.55 12.53 -20.18
N THR A 204 14.91 12.77 -19.03
CA THR A 204 15.60 13.02 -17.75
C THR A 204 15.83 11.75 -16.93
N PRO A 205 16.80 11.72 -15.99
CA PRO A 205 17.02 10.60 -15.09
C PRO A 205 15.79 10.28 -14.25
N ALA A 206 15.49 8.99 -14.08
CA ALA A 206 14.31 8.51 -13.36
C ALA A 206 14.59 7.24 -12.55
N LEU A 207 13.67 6.90 -11.64
CA LEU A 207 13.67 5.64 -10.91
C LEU A 207 12.40 4.85 -11.20
N ASP A 208 12.56 3.55 -11.42
CA ASP A 208 11.49 2.56 -11.49
C ASP A 208 11.44 1.76 -10.18
N LEU A 209 10.74 2.29 -9.18
CA LEU A 209 10.61 1.60 -7.89
C LEU A 209 9.79 0.32 -8.02
N PRO A 210 8.68 0.25 -8.79
CA PRO A 210 8.00 -1.02 -9.07
C PRO A 210 8.93 -2.12 -9.58
N ALA A 211 9.81 -1.80 -10.55
CA ALA A 211 10.79 -2.78 -11.06
C ALA A 211 11.75 -3.26 -9.97
N GLY A 212 12.18 -2.38 -9.08
CA GLY A 212 13.01 -2.72 -7.92
C GLY A 212 12.30 -3.68 -6.95
N VAL A 213 11.03 -3.42 -6.63
CA VAL A 213 10.19 -4.30 -5.80
C VAL A 213 10.04 -5.69 -6.43
N VAL A 214 9.75 -5.74 -7.73
CA VAL A 214 9.62 -6.99 -8.48
C VAL A 214 10.90 -7.80 -8.46
N ALA A 215 12.04 -7.13 -8.67
CA ALA A 215 13.36 -7.79 -8.66
C ALA A 215 13.65 -8.40 -7.27
N GLU A 216 13.37 -7.67 -6.19
CA GLU A 216 13.58 -8.12 -4.81
C GLU A 216 12.69 -9.34 -4.48
N LEU A 217 11.39 -9.28 -4.80
CA LEU A 217 10.47 -10.41 -4.57
C LEU A 217 10.88 -11.66 -5.35
N ARG A 218 11.28 -11.52 -6.62
CA ARG A 218 11.76 -12.64 -7.43
C ARG A 218 13.05 -13.25 -6.89
N ALA A 219 14.00 -12.40 -6.48
CA ALA A 219 15.26 -12.85 -5.88
C ALA A 219 15.02 -13.61 -4.56
N ALA A 220 13.99 -13.24 -3.80
CA ALA A 220 13.57 -13.91 -2.58
C ALA A 220 12.70 -15.18 -2.81
N GLY A 221 12.47 -15.59 -4.07
CA GLY A 221 11.80 -16.85 -4.42
C GLY A 221 10.29 -16.76 -4.66
N VAL A 222 9.70 -15.55 -4.66
CA VAL A 222 8.28 -15.36 -5.00
C VAL A 222 8.08 -15.64 -6.50
N ARG A 223 7.24 -16.64 -6.81
CA ARG A 223 7.01 -17.10 -8.20
C ARG A 223 5.76 -16.51 -8.82
N THR A 224 4.71 -16.32 -8.03
CA THR A 224 3.44 -15.75 -8.47
C THR A 224 3.41 -14.26 -8.14
N LEU A 225 3.68 -13.42 -9.15
CA LEU A 225 3.78 -11.98 -9.01
C LEU A 225 3.07 -11.30 -10.18
N VAL A 226 2.20 -10.36 -9.84
CA VAL A 226 1.46 -9.53 -10.79
C VAL A 226 1.79 -8.06 -10.52
N GLU A 227 2.03 -7.32 -11.58
CA GLU A 227 2.12 -5.85 -11.55
C GLU A 227 0.87 -5.27 -12.17
N THR A 228 0.25 -4.28 -11.52
CA THR A 228 -0.89 -3.58 -12.11
C THR A 228 -0.48 -2.74 -13.32
N GLY A 229 0.78 -2.31 -13.39
CA GLY A 229 1.30 -1.47 -14.45
C GLY A 229 0.67 -0.07 -14.52
N ILE A 230 -0.09 0.32 -13.50
CA ILE A 230 -0.81 1.60 -13.45
C ILE A 230 0.11 2.68 -12.87
N CYS A 231 0.31 3.77 -13.63
CA CYS A 231 1.08 4.93 -13.18
C CYS A 231 0.16 5.98 -12.53
N THR A 232 0.42 6.33 -11.28
CA THR A 232 -0.35 7.33 -10.53
C THR A 232 -0.22 8.75 -11.09
N LEU A 233 0.82 9.04 -11.88
CA LEU A 233 1.00 10.33 -12.55
C LEU A 233 0.23 10.41 -13.88
N GLU A 234 -0.19 9.28 -14.44
CA GLU A 234 -0.88 9.19 -15.74
C GLU A 234 -2.36 8.81 -15.59
N ASP A 235 -2.76 8.27 -14.44
CA ASP A 235 -4.11 7.77 -14.19
C ASP A 235 -4.81 8.57 -13.09
N GLU A 236 -5.79 9.39 -13.48
CA GLU A 236 -6.55 10.27 -12.59
C GLU A 236 -7.41 9.53 -11.55
N ARG A 237 -7.58 8.21 -11.67
CA ARG A 237 -8.27 7.40 -10.66
C ARG A 237 -7.50 7.33 -9.34
N PHE A 238 -6.21 7.70 -9.33
CA PHE A 238 -5.35 7.62 -8.15
C PHE A 238 -4.85 9.00 -7.74
N TYR A 239 -4.44 9.11 -6.46
CA TYR A 239 -3.76 10.29 -5.96
C TYR A 239 -2.29 10.26 -6.33
N SER A 240 -1.72 11.41 -6.69
CA SER A 240 -0.29 11.58 -6.91
C SER A 240 0.25 12.74 -6.10
N HIS A 241 1.19 12.45 -5.20
CA HIS A 241 1.91 13.45 -4.43
C HIS A 241 2.80 14.32 -5.32
N ARG A 242 3.44 13.72 -6.32
CA ARG A 242 4.30 14.42 -7.28
C ARG A 242 3.52 15.46 -8.09
N LEU A 243 2.34 15.10 -8.57
CA LEU A 243 1.49 16.05 -9.29
C LEU A 243 0.99 17.18 -8.39
N ALA A 244 0.54 16.84 -7.18
CA ALA A 244 0.09 17.83 -6.22
C ALA A 244 1.20 18.83 -5.86
N THR A 245 2.41 18.35 -5.56
CA THR A 245 3.56 19.18 -5.22
C THR A 245 3.98 20.07 -6.40
N ARG A 246 3.96 19.57 -7.64
CA ARG A 246 4.21 20.37 -8.83
C ARG A 246 3.16 21.48 -9.01
N GLY A 247 1.91 21.21 -8.58
CA GLY A 247 0.81 22.17 -8.59
C GLY A 247 0.76 23.10 -7.37
N GLY A 248 1.74 23.02 -6.45
CA GLY A 248 1.78 23.84 -5.23
C GLY A 248 0.66 23.54 -4.23
N THR A 249 0.13 22.29 -4.22
CA THR A 249 -0.98 21.85 -3.37
C THR A 249 -0.67 20.52 -2.66
N THR A 250 -1.62 20.05 -1.85
CA THR A 250 -1.59 18.71 -1.23
C THR A 250 -2.55 17.75 -1.96
N THR A 251 -2.59 16.48 -1.54
CA THR A 251 -3.48 15.47 -2.12
C THR A 251 -3.83 14.40 -1.09
N GLY A 252 -4.87 13.61 -1.38
CA GLY A 252 -5.27 12.47 -0.58
C GLY A 252 -4.28 11.29 -0.67
N ARG A 253 -4.67 10.21 0.02
CA ARG A 253 -4.01 8.90 -0.06
C ARG A 253 -5.03 7.85 -0.41
N PHE A 254 -4.67 6.99 -1.37
CA PHE A 254 -5.36 5.72 -1.58
C PHE A 254 -4.63 4.59 -0.84
N ALA A 255 -5.20 3.40 -0.83
CA ALA A 255 -4.62 2.28 -0.09
C ALA A 255 -4.56 1.00 -0.92
N GLY A 256 -3.54 0.18 -0.63
CA GLY A 256 -3.59 -1.25 -0.84
C GLY A 256 -4.12 -1.91 0.43
N VAL A 257 -5.13 -2.77 0.31
CA VAL A 257 -5.79 -3.41 1.45
C VAL A 257 -5.93 -4.91 1.23
N ILE A 258 -5.81 -5.68 2.33
CA ILE A 258 -5.90 -7.15 2.29
C ILE A 258 -6.44 -7.70 3.61
N ALA A 259 -7.20 -8.80 3.54
CA ALA A 259 -7.65 -9.57 4.70
C ALA A 259 -7.75 -11.06 4.37
N LEU A 260 -7.66 -11.89 5.42
CA LEU A 260 -8.09 -13.29 5.38
C LEU A 260 -9.61 -13.37 5.62
N GLU A 261 -10.32 -14.11 4.77
CA GLU A 261 -11.73 -14.45 4.92
C GLU A 261 -11.95 -15.58 5.92
#